data_c41f9b768ebb08bf52d8a60fe9601dad
#
_entry.id   c41f9b768ebb08bf52d8a60fe9601dad
#
_cell.length_a   1.000
_cell.length_b   1.000
_cell.length_c   1.000
_cell.angle_alpha   90.00
_cell.angle_beta   90.00
_cell.angle_gamma   90.00
#
_symmetry.space_group_name_H-M   'P 1'
#
loop_
_entity.id
_entity.type
_entity.pdbx_description
1 polymer ?
#
loop_
_entity_poly.entity_id
_entity_poly.type
_entity_poly.pdbx_seq_one_letter_code
_entity_poly.pdbx_strand_id
1 'polypeptide(L)'
;MSFLILVRHGQSIWNLERKFTGWVDIDLTEDGKLEAEKAGFLIKKENIKINHFYSSLQLRANHTLKIIQKVLNSEKYFSRAWQLNERHYGALTGLNKIEMAKKIGEDKIFEFRRSWDIRPEPLDKDSPYHPNNIKTYKEVPKENIPDTESLKDTYERVLKYYKEEIQKKLQNENVLISAHGNSIRALCKYLFKLNNDQISSLEIPTGNPLIIELTQEFKINNCKYLDKDRAKDLV
;
A
#
# COMPACT_ATOMS: atom_id res chain seq x y z
N MET A 1 0.70 21.69 12.77
CA MET A 1 -0.04 20.75 11.91
C MET A 1 0.91 20.12 10.93
N SER A 2 0.70 18.87 10.55
CA SER A 2 1.52 18.15 9.59
C SER A 2 0.63 17.41 8.58
N PHE A 3 1.21 17.06 7.44
CA PHE A 3 0.51 16.31 6.39
C PHE A 3 1.11 14.91 6.24
N LEU A 4 0.23 13.91 6.26
CA LEU A 4 0.51 12.56 5.83
C LEU A 4 -0.14 12.34 4.46
N ILE A 5 0.68 12.06 3.45
CA ILE A 5 0.20 11.78 2.10
C ILE A 5 0.40 10.30 1.82
N LEU A 6 -0.68 9.59 1.54
CA LEU A 6 -0.69 8.17 1.21
C LEU A 6 -0.98 8.01 -0.28
N VAL A 7 -0.12 7.27 -0.98
CA VAL A 7 -0.28 6.99 -2.41
C VAL A 7 -0.18 5.48 -2.63
N ARG A 8 -1.26 4.85 -3.06
CA ARG A 8 -1.15 3.50 -3.60
C ARG A 8 -0.40 3.57 -4.92
N HIS A 9 0.54 2.64 -5.12
CA HIS A 9 1.28 2.54 -6.38
C HIS A 9 0.35 2.59 -7.61
N GLY A 10 0.84 3.10 -8.72
CA GLY A 10 0.14 3.08 -10.00
C GLY A 10 -0.17 1.65 -10.47
N GLN A 11 -0.98 1.51 -11.52
CA GLN A 11 -1.33 0.19 -12.05
C GLN A 11 -0.07 -0.64 -12.32
N SER A 12 0.02 -1.84 -11.76
CA SER A 12 1.07 -2.82 -12.06
C SER A 12 0.64 -3.79 -13.15
N ILE A 13 1.60 -4.49 -13.77
CA ILE A 13 1.35 -5.51 -14.80
C ILE A 13 0.34 -6.55 -14.29
N TRP A 14 0.49 -7.03 -13.05
CA TRP A 14 -0.45 -8.01 -12.48
C TRP A 14 -1.78 -7.41 -12.01
N ASN A 15 -1.88 -6.10 -11.81
CA ASN A 15 -3.18 -5.45 -11.67
C ASN A 15 -3.95 -5.51 -12.99
N LEU A 16 -3.30 -5.19 -14.11
CA LEU A 16 -3.87 -5.29 -15.46
C LEU A 16 -4.31 -6.73 -15.79
N GLU A 17 -3.45 -7.71 -15.49
CA GLU A 17 -3.73 -9.14 -15.67
C GLU A 17 -4.72 -9.72 -14.66
N ARG A 18 -5.18 -8.93 -13.68
CA ARG A 18 -6.11 -9.35 -12.62
C ARG A 18 -5.60 -10.50 -11.75
N LYS A 19 -4.27 -10.61 -11.55
CA LYS A 19 -3.65 -11.62 -10.69
C LYS A 19 -3.52 -11.15 -9.23
N PHE A 20 -3.46 -12.12 -8.32
CA PHE A 20 -3.07 -11.88 -6.93
C PHE A 20 -1.57 -11.65 -6.87
N THR A 21 -1.14 -10.43 -6.52
CA THR A 21 0.28 -10.06 -6.58
C THR A 21 1.03 -10.35 -5.28
N GLY A 22 0.47 -9.94 -4.16
CA GLY A 22 1.13 -10.11 -2.85
C GLY A 22 2.55 -9.55 -2.84
N TRP A 23 3.52 -10.39 -2.44
CA TRP A 23 4.92 -10.03 -2.35
C TRP A 23 5.72 -10.27 -3.64
N VAL A 24 5.11 -10.74 -4.71
CA VAL A 24 5.81 -10.83 -6.01
C VAL A 24 6.20 -9.44 -6.49
N ASP A 25 7.45 -9.30 -6.96
CA ASP A 25 8.05 -8.01 -7.28
C ASP A 25 7.81 -7.64 -8.74
N ILE A 26 6.60 -7.19 -9.04
CA ILE A 26 6.10 -6.80 -10.36
C ILE A 26 6.10 -5.28 -10.50
N ASP A 27 6.50 -4.80 -11.66
CA ASP A 27 6.59 -3.38 -11.97
C ASP A 27 5.26 -2.77 -12.47
N LEU A 28 5.30 -1.47 -12.70
CA LEU A 28 4.20 -0.66 -13.24
C LEU A 28 3.99 -0.95 -14.73
N THR A 29 2.75 -0.76 -15.18
CA THR A 29 2.44 -0.56 -16.60
C THR A 29 2.77 0.88 -17.01
N GLU A 30 2.73 1.19 -18.33
CA GLU A 30 2.86 2.58 -18.78
C GLU A 30 1.74 3.46 -18.20
N ASP A 31 0.50 2.97 -18.17
CA ASP A 31 -0.61 3.69 -17.51
C ASP A 31 -0.33 3.91 -16.02
N GLY A 32 0.26 2.93 -15.33
CA GLY A 32 0.66 3.09 -13.93
C GLY A 32 1.73 4.15 -13.72
N LYS A 33 2.64 4.35 -14.68
CA LYS A 33 3.61 5.45 -14.64
C LYS A 33 2.93 6.80 -14.84
N LEU A 34 1.96 6.90 -15.76
CA LEU A 34 1.15 8.11 -15.96
C LEU A 34 0.31 8.44 -14.72
N GLU A 35 -0.27 7.42 -14.06
CA GLU A 35 -0.96 7.61 -12.78
C GLU A 35 -0.03 8.19 -11.71
N ALA A 36 1.21 7.68 -11.63
CA ALA A 36 2.22 8.19 -10.69
C ALA A 36 2.65 9.63 -11.00
N GLU A 37 2.79 9.97 -12.27
CA GLU A 37 3.11 11.32 -12.71
C GLU A 37 1.96 12.31 -12.36
N LYS A 38 0.72 11.92 -12.67
CA LYS A 38 -0.48 12.68 -12.28
C LYS A 38 -0.54 12.90 -10.76
N ALA A 39 -0.25 11.85 -9.97
CA ALA A 39 -0.18 11.97 -8.51
C ALA A 39 0.86 13.02 -8.08
N GLY A 40 2.04 13.03 -8.71
CA GLY A 40 3.08 14.03 -8.46
C GLY A 40 2.59 15.46 -8.74
N PHE A 41 1.91 15.71 -9.87
CA PHE A 41 1.35 17.02 -10.19
C PHE A 41 0.25 17.44 -9.22
N LEU A 42 -0.62 16.54 -8.80
CA LEU A 42 -1.66 16.83 -7.81
C LEU A 42 -1.06 17.24 -6.47
N ILE A 43 -0.04 16.51 -5.98
CA ILE A 43 0.66 16.84 -4.74
C ILE A 43 1.38 18.20 -4.87
N LYS A 44 2.02 18.47 -6.02
CA LYS A 44 2.71 19.73 -6.27
C LYS A 44 1.78 20.95 -6.17
N LYS A 45 0.53 20.82 -6.64
CA LYS A 45 -0.48 21.88 -6.54
C LYS A 45 -0.89 22.25 -5.12
N GLU A 46 -0.78 21.32 -4.17
CA GLU A 46 -1.06 21.61 -2.75
C GLU A 46 0.02 22.48 -2.10
N ASN A 47 1.16 22.72 -2.77
CA ASN A 47 2.28 23.55 -2.30
C ASN A 47 2.80 23.15 -0.91
N ILE A 48 2.78 21.85 -0.60
CA ILE A 48 3.24 21.28 0.66
C ILE A 48 4.67 20.79 0.50
N LYS A 49 5.59 21.29 1.33
CA LYS A 49 6.95 20.77 1.38
C LYS A 49 6.97 19.38 2.02
N ILE A 50 7.35 18.35 1.27
CA ILE A 50 7.53 17.01 1.82
C ILE A 50 8.92 16.87 2.44
N ASN A 51 8.96 16.46 3.72
CA ASN A 51 10.19 16.31 4.47
C ASN A 51 10.76 14.90 4.38
N HIS A 52 9.89 13.88 4.44
CA HIS A 52 10.26 12.48 4.44
C HIS A 52 9.46 11.70 3.42
N PHE A 53 10.14 10.75 2.78
CA PHE A 53 9.55 9.83 1.81
C PHE A 53 9.77 8.40 2.26
N TYR A 54 8.71 7.60 2.21
CA TYR A 54 8.73 6.18 2.56
C TYR A 54 8.12 5.33 1.43
N SER A 55 8.65 4.13 1.27
CA SER A 55 8.06 3.12 0.38
C SER A 55 8.24 1.72 0.95
N SER A 56 7.55 0.76 0.35
CA SER A 56 7.81 -0.66 0.57
C SER A 56 9.11 -1.09 -0.10
N LEU A 57 9.46 -2.38 -0.01
CA LEU A 57 10.57 -2.93 -0.79
C LEU A 57 10.21 -3.15 -2.27
N GLN A 58 8.93 -3.17 -2.64
CA GLN A 58 8.44 -3.62 -3.93
C GLN A 58 8.57 -2.56 -5.04
N LEU A 59 9.02 -2.98 -6.23
CA LEU A 59 9.34 -2.12 -7.37
C LEU A 59 8.21 -1.15 -7.73
N ARG A 60 6.97 -1.63 -7.84
CA ARG A 60 5.82 -0.80 -8.22
C ARG A 60 5.60 0.40 -7.29
N ALA A 61 5.81 0.23 -5.99
CA ALA A 61 5.70 1.34 -5.02
C ALA A 61 6.93 2.26 -5.09
N ASN A 62 8.13 1.68 -5.23
CA ASN A 62 9.38 2.44 -5.38
C ASN A 62 9.36 3.29 -6.66
N HIS A 63 8.93 2.73 -7.79
CA HIS A 63 8.89 3.45 -9.06
C HIS A 63 7.82 4.54 -9.04
N THR A 64 6.64 4.27 -8.46
CA THR A 64 5.63 5.32 -8.22
C THR A 64 6.22 6.48 -7.43
N LEU A 65 6.94 6.19 -6.33
CA LEU A 65 7.55 7.24 -5.51
C LEU A 65 8.62 8.02 -6.26
N LYS A 66 9.50 7.35 -7.00
CA LYS A 66 10.54 8.02 -7.81
C LYS A 66 9.95 8.96 -8.86
N ILE A 67 8.86 8.54 -9.53
CA ILE A 67 8.17 9.39 -10.51
C ILE A 67 7.56 10.61 -9.81
N ILE A 68 6.91 10.43 -8.66
CA ILE A 68 6.39 11.54 -7.85
C ILE A 68 7.52 12.50 -7.44
N GLN A 69 8.65 11.99 -6.93
CA GLN A 69 9.79 12.81 -6.53
C GLN A 69 10.36 13.61 -7.69
N LYS A 70 10.45 13.02 -8.90
CA LYS A 70 10.87 13.72 -10.11
C LYS A 70 9.97 14.91 -10.43
N VAL A 71 8.65 14.76 -10.35
CA VAL A 71 7.68 15.86 -10.56
C VAL A 71 7.79 16.95 -9.49
N LEU A 72 8.08 16.56 -8.26
CA LEU A 72 8.29 17.47 -7.12
C LEU A 72 9.67 18.14 -7.13
N ASN A 73 10.56 17.80 -8.06
CA ASN A 73 11.97 18.20 -8.09
C ASN A 73 12.69 17.89 -6.75
N SER A 74 12.43 16.71 -6.20
CA SER A 74 13.01 16.25 -4.93
C SER A 74 14.00 15.12 -5.14
N GLU A 75 15.26 15.36 -4.76
CA GLU A 75 16.33 14.36 -4.76
C GLU A 75 16.52 13.69 -3.38
N LYS A 76 15.59 13.92 -2.46
CA LYS A 76 15.69 13.34 -1.12
C LYS A 76 15.69 11.82 -1.18
N TYR A 77 16.53 11.21 -0.35
CA TYR A 77 16.48 9.78 -0.10
C TYR A 77 15.10 9.38 0.43
N PHE A 78 14.60 8.21 0.06
CA PHE A 78 13.41 7.62 0.66
C PHE A 78 13.74 6.32 1.39
N SER A 79 13.16 6.15 2.55
CA SER A 79 13.29 4.94 3.35
C SER A 79 12.42 3.83 2.77
N ARG A 80 12.99 2.62 2.65
CA ARG A 80 12.28 1.42 2.23
C ARG A 80 12.10 0.47 3.40
N ALA A 81 10.88 -0.02 3.60
CA ALA A 81 10.56 -0.89 4.71
C ALA A 81 9.66 -2.05 4.25
N TRP A 82 10.04 -3.29 4.60
CA TRP A 82 9.24 -4.48 4.29
C TRP A 82 7.87 -4.44 4.98
N GLN A 83 7.77 -3.77 6.11
CA GLN A 83 6.52 -3.59 6.84
C GLN A 83 5.46 -2.85 6.01
N LEU A 84 5.87 -2.07 5.01
CA LEU A 84 4.97 -1.37 4.08
C LEU A 84 4.62 -2.20 2.83
N ASN A 85 5.13 -3.43 2.69
CA ASN A 85 4.80 -4.32 1.58
C ASN A 85 3.29 -4.61 1.51
N GLU A 86 2.83 -5.04 0.33
CA GLU A 86 1.47 -5.55 0.14
C GLU A 86 1.22 -6.77 1.02
N ARG A 87 -0.04 -7.07 1.33
CA ARG A 87 -0.44 -8.30 2.01
C ARG A 87 -0.05 -9.53 1.18
N HIS A 88 0.48 -10.56 1.82
CA HIS A 88 0.79 -11.83 1.18
C HIS A 88 -0.49 -12.65 0.96
N TYR A 89 -0.71 -13.08 -0.27
CA TYR A 89 -1.94 -13.79 -0.63
C TYR A 89 -1.85 -15.33 -0.56
N GLY A 90 -0.79 -15.87 0.06
CA GLY A 90 -0.60 -17.31 0.21
C GLY A 90 -0.64 -18.04 -1.14
N ALA A 91 -1.27 -19.20 -1.18
CA ALA A 91 -1.40 -20.05 -2.37
C ALA A 91 -2.19 -19.41 -3.52
N LEU A 92 -2.89 -18.27 -3.30
CA LEU A 92 -3.54 -17.51 -4.37
C LEU A 92 -2.55 -16.69 -5.20
N THR A 93 -1.31 -16.50 -4.74
CA THR A 93 -0.30 -15.68 -5.42
C THR A 93 -0.05 -16.17 -6.85
N GLY A 94 -0.12 -15.25 -7.82
CA GLY A 94 0.03 -15.54 -9.25
C GLY A 94 -1.24 -15.99 -9.96
N LEU A 95 -2.28 -16.42 -9.24
CA LEU A 95 -3.54 -16.88 -9.81
C LEU A 95 -4.42 -15.72 -10.27
N ASN A 96 -5.19 -15.93 -11.34
CA ASN A 96 -6.14 -14.95 -11.85
C ASN A 96 -7.37 -14.88 -10.95
N LYS A 97 -7.79 -13.68 -10.56
CA LYS A 97 -8.91 -13.45 -9.63
C LYS A 97 -10.26 -13.91 -10.19
N ILE A 98 -10.47 -13.73 -11.51
CA ILE A 98 -11.73 -14.12 -12.16
C ILE A 98 -11.82 -15.63 -12.28
N GLU A 99 -10.74 -16.29 -12.67
CA GLU A 99 -10.70 -17.76 -12.77
C GLU A 99 -10.91 -18.40 -11.39
N MET A 100 -10.28 -17.84 -10.37
CA MET A 100 -10.46 -18.31 -9.00
C MET A 100 -11.88 -18.07 -8.48
N ALA A 101 -12.50 -16.92 -8.80
CA ALA A 101 -13.90 -16.66 -8.47
C ALA A 101 -14.84 -17.70 -9.11
N LYS A 102 -14.61 -18.09 -10.37
CA LYS A 102 -15.36 -19.16 -11.04
C LYS A 102 -15.13 -20.53 -10.37
N LYS A 103 -13.92 -20.79 -9.86
CA LYS A 103 -13.54 -22.10 -9.31
C LYS A 103 -14.04 -22.32 -7.87
N ILE A 104 -13.93 -21.31 -7.00
CA ILE A 104 -14.21 -21.44 -5.56
C ILE A 104 -15.32 -20.49 -5.06
N GLY A 105 -15.95 -19.72 -5.95
CA GLY A 105 -17.03 -18.78 -5.64
C GLY A 105 -16.53 -17.34 -5.43
N GLU A 106 -17.38 -16.38 -5.83
CA GLU A 106 -17.07 -14.94 -5.68
C GLU A 106 -16.99 -14.53 -4.22
N ASP A 107 -17.89 -15.03 -3.37
CA ASP A 107 -17.93 -14.73 -1.93
C ASP A 107 -16.63 -15.16 -1.25
N LYS A 108 -16.11 -16.35 -1.59
CA LYS A 108 -14.85 -16.83 -1.01
C LYS A 108 -13.64 -15.98 -1.45
N ILE A 109 -13.63 -15.56 -2.72
CA ILE A 109 -12.60 -14.64 -3.22
C ILE A 109 -12.74 -13.25 -2.59
N PHE A 110 -13.95 -12.76 -2.39
CA PHE A 110 -14.20 -11.52 -1.67
C PHE A 110 -13.70 -11.62 -0.23
N GLU A 111 -14.04 -12.70 0.48
CA GLU A 111 -13.58 -12.99 1.84
C GLU A 111 -12.03 -12.94 1.92
N PHE A 112 -11.32 -13.69 1.07
CA PHE A 112 -9.85 -13.67 1.03
C PHE A 112 -9.26 -12.30 0.68
N ARG A 113 -9.98 -11.47 -0.04
CA ARG A 113 -9.48 -10.13 -0.44
C ARG A 113 -9.80 -9.03 0.56
N ARG A 114 -10.88 -9.18 1.33
CA ARG A 114 -11.48 -8.05 2.06
C ARG A 114 -11.66 -8.29 3.56
N SER A 115 -11.77 -9.54 4.01
CA SER A 115 -11.95 -9.84 5.43
C SER A 115 -10.78 -9.35 6.28
N TRP A 116 -11.08 -9.15 7.57
CA TRP A 116 -10.10 -8.66 8.52
C TRP A 116 -9.04 -9.72 8.89
N ASP A 117 -9.45 -10.92 9.24
CA ASP A 117 -8.62 -11.95 9.87
C ASP A 117 -8.53 -13.28 9.13
N ILE A 118 -9.18 -13.41 7.96
CA ILE A 118 -9.12 -14.64 7.16
C ILE A 118 -7.89 -14.62 6.27
N ARG A 119 -7.13 -15.71 6.34
CA ARG A 119 -5.94 -15.97 5.52
C ARG A 119 -6.27 -16.96 4.39
N PRO A 120 -5.75 -16.75 3.18
CA PRO A 120 -5.63 -17.84 2.21
C PRO A 120 -4.70 -18.94 2.72
N GLU A 121 -4.77 -20.14 2.12
CA GLU A 121 -3.81 -21.20 2.40
C GLU A 121 -2.36 -20.73 2.21
N PRO A 122 -1.40 -21.23 2.99
CA PRO A 122 0.02 -20.88 2.84
C PRO A 122 0.56 -21.18 1.44
N LEU A 123 1.45 -20.35 0.96
CA LEU A 123 2.22 -20.61 -0.26
C LEU A 123 3.34 -21.60 0.03
N ASP A 124 3.53 -22.55 -0.87
CA ASP A 124 4.64 -23.50 -0.79
C ASP A 124 5.98 -22.73 -0.81
N LYS A 125 6.90 -23.11 0.08
CA LYS A 125 8.23 -22.49 0.21
C LYS A 125 9.11 -22.71 -1.01
N ASP A 126 8.86 -23.75 -1.79
CA ASP A 126 9.57 -24.04 -3.05
C ASP A 126 8.99 -23.27 -4.24
N SER A 127 7.86 -22.58 -4.06
CA SER A 127 7.28 -21.76 -5.11
C SER A 127 8.24 -20.63 -5.53
N PRO A 128 8.43 -20.35 -6.84
CA PRO A 128 9.22 -19.23 -7.30
C PRO A 128 8.65 -17.87 -6.86
N TYR A 129 7.38 -17.85 -6.47
CA TYR A 129 6.69 -16.66 -5.95
C TYR A 129 6.82 -16.50 -4.43
N HIS A 130 7.39 -17.50 -3.73
CA HIS A 130 7.61 -17.36 -2.30
C HIS A 130 8.70 -16.31 -2.02
N PRO A 131 8.52 -15.39 -1.05
CA PRO A 131 9.46 -14.30 -0.81
C PRO A 131 10.89 -14.77 -0.52
N ASN A 132 11.08 -15.94 0.07
CA ASN A 132 12.42 -16.56 0.28
C ASN A 132 13.20 -16.75 -1.03
N ASN A 133 12.51 -16.90 -2.15
CA ASN A 133 13.09 -17.14 -3.47
C ASN A 133 13.21 -15.87 -4.32
N ILE A 134 12.79 -14.72 -3.77
CA ILE A 134 12.82 -13.41 -4.44
C ILE A 134 13.96 -12.55 -3.87
N LYS A 135 14.85 -12.10 -4.76
CA LYS A 135 16.06 -11.34 -4.38
C LYS A 135 15.77 -10.10 -3.52
N THR A 136 14.66 -9.44 -3.78
CA THR A 136 14.24 -8.21 -3.08
C THR A 136 14.14 -8.37 -1.57
N TYR A 137 13.90 -9.60 -1.07
CA TYR A 137 13.65 -9.86 0.36
C TYR A 137 14.81 -10.52 1.10
N LYS A 138 16.01 -10.60 0.49
CA LYS A 138 17.17 -11.26 1.09
C LYS A 138 17.58 -10.68 2.45
N GLU A 139 17.37 -9.40 2.64
CA GLU A 139 17.71 -8.67 3.88
C GLU A 139 16.56 -8.66 4.90
N VAL A 140 15.40 -9.20 4.55
CA VAL A 140 14.29 -9.34 5.50
C VAL A 140 14.58 -10.52 6.42
N PRO A 141 14.50 -10.36 7.75
CA PRO A 141 14.66 -11.49 8.68
C PRO A 141 13.68 -12.61 8.33
N LYS A 142 14.18 -13.85 8.30
CA LYS A 142 13.39 -15.00 7.83
C LYS A 142 12.11 -15.23 8.62
N GLU A 143 12.13 -14.94 9.91
CA GLU A 143 10.98 -15.00 10.80
C GLU A 143 9.88 -13.97 10.48
N ASN A 144 10.20 -12.94 9.71
CA ASN A 144 9.27 -11.90 9.25
C ASN A 144 8.77 -12.14 7.81
N ILE A 145 9.18 -13.22 7.17
CA ILE A 145 8.70 -13.59 5.83
C ILE A 145 7.43 -14.45 5.97
N PRO A 146 6.27 -13.94 5.53
CA PRO A 146 5.03 -14.69 5.67
C PRO A 146 4.86 -15.72 4.56
N ASP A 147 4.30 -16.88 4.89
CA ASP A 147 3.79 -17.85 3.91
C ASP A 147 2.36 -17.45 3.46
N THR A 148 1.63 -16.68 4.27
CA THR A 148 0.30 -16.10 4.00
C THR A 148 -0.03 -15.00 5.01
N GLU A 149 -0.91 -14.05 4.66
CA GLU A 149 -1.37 -12.99 5.58
C GLU A 149 -2.87 -12.74 5.46
N SER A 150 -3.49 -12.43 6.59
CA SER A 150 -4.76 -11.69 6.68
C SER A 150 -4.50 -10.18 6.61
N LEU A 151 -5.57 -9.37 6.58
CA LEU A 151 -5.42 -7.92 6.72
C LEU A 151 -4.95 -7.54 8.15
N LYS A 152 -5.34 -8.32 9.16
CA LYS A 152 -4.89 -8.14 10.55
C LYS A 152 -3.37 -8.30 10.68
N ASP A 153 -2.78 -9.32 10.05
CA ASP A 153 -1.32 -9.51 10.06
C ASP A 153 -0.60 -8.34 9.39
N THR A 154 -1.12 -7.89 8.25
CA THR A 154 -0.62 -6.70 7.56
C THR A 154 -0.73 -5.46 8.45
N TYR A 155 -1.86 -5.29 9.15
CA TYR A 155 -2.06 -4.18 10.08
C TYR A 155 -1.05 -4.17 11.23
N GLU A 156 -0.78 -5.32 11.84
CA GLU A 156 0.14 -5.42 12.97
C GLU A 156 1.55 -4.95 12.59
N ARG A 157 2.08 -5.41 11.45
CA ARG A 157 3.42 -4.99 10.99
C ARG A 157 3.47 -3.54 10.52
N VAL A 158 2.44 -3.08 9.79
CA VAL A 158 2.37 -1.70 9.30
C VAL A 158 2.25 -0.73 10.48
N LEU A 159 1.37 -1.02 11.45
CA LEU A 159 1.14 -0.14 12.58
C LEU A 159 2.35 -0.04 13.49
N LYS A 160 3.05 -1.16 13.73
CA LYS A 160 4.30 -1.15 14.51
C LYS A 160 5.30 -0.18 13.87
N TYR A 161 5.59 -0.36 12.59
CA TYR A 161 6.54 0.50 11.86
C TYR A 161 6.08 1.96 11.81
N TYR A 162 4.79 2.20 11.56
CA TYR A 162 4.23 3.55 11.56
C TYR A 162 4.49 4.28 12.89
N LYS A 163 4.21 3.64 14.02
CA LYS A 163 4.37 4.24 15.35
C LYS A 163 5.85 4.46 15.72
N GLU A 164 6.70 3.50 15.39
CA GLU A 164 8.12 3.54 15.76
C GLU A 164 8.91 4.53 14.91
N GLU A 165 8.63 4.63 13.60
CA GLU A 165 9.47 5.36 12.66
C GLU A 165 8.79 6.58 12.01
N ILE A 166 7.50 6.46 11.62
CA ILE A 166 6.85 7.47 10.81
C ILE A 166 6.14 8.51 11.66
N GLN A 167 5.37 8.08 12.65
CA GLN A 167 4.55 8.97 13.48
C GLN A 167 5.37 10.04 14.17
N LYS A 168 6.57 9.72 14.62
CA LYS A 168 7.50 10.67 15.26
C LYS A 168 7.86 11.86 14.34
N LYS A 169 7.97 11.59 13.02
CA LYS A 169 8.26 12.64 12.03
C LYS A 169 7.07 13.58 11.84
N LEU A 170 5.87 13.05 11.93
CA LEU A 170 4.63 13.81 11.78
C LEU A 170 4.33 14.79 12.92
N GLN A 171 5.17 14.91 13.95
CA GLN A 171 5.01 15.96 14.94
C GLN A 171 5.16 17.37 14.33
N ASN A 172 6.13 17.55 13.42
CA ASN A 172 6.45 18.86 12.85
C ASN A 172 6.77 18.83 11.36
N GLU A 173 6.74 17.66 10.73
CA GLU A 173 7.19 17.45 9.35
C GLU A 173 6.17 16.69 8.54
N ASN A 174 6.19 16.89 7.21
CA ASN A 174 5.26 16.27 6.29
C ASN A 174 5.87 15.00 5.71
N VAL A 175 5.07 13.96 5.63
CA VAL A 175 5.47 12.62 5.20
C VAL A 175 4.66 12.17 3.99
N LEU A 176 5.34 11.59 3.01
CA LEU A 176 4.71 10.88 1.90
C LEU A 176 5.08 9.40 1.92
N ILE A 177 4.07 8.54 1.84
CA ILE A 177 4.22 7.09 1.79
C ILE A 177 3.64 6.59 0.45
N SER A 178 4.48 5.98 -0.38
CA SER A 178 4.03 5.20 -1.53
C SER A 178 4.02 3.72 -1.17
N ALA A 179 2.83 3.11 -1.14
CA ALA A 179 2.66 1.73 -0.69
C ALA A 179 1.55 1.00 -1.48
N HIS A 180 0.80 0.12 -0.84
CA HIS A 180 -0.13 -0.81 -1.50
C HIS A 180 -1.54 -0.72 -0.93
N GLY A 181 -2.50 -1.35 -1.64
CA GLY A 181 -3.89 -1.31 -1.24
C GLY A 181 -4.11 -1.77 0.20
N ASN A 182 -3.57 -2.92 0.60
CA ASN A 182 -3.80 -3.44 1.95
C ASN A 182 -2.93 -2.78 3.02
N SER A 183 -1.69 -2.40 2.73
CA SER A 183 -0.88 -1.66 3.72
C SER A 183 -1.45 -0.26 4.00
N ILE A 184 -1.99 0.43 2.99
CA ILE A 184 -2.68 1.72 3.19
C ILE A 184 -4.02 1.50 3.92
N ARG A 185 -4.81 0.47 3.55
CA ARG A 185 -6.05 0.12 4.28
C ARG A 185 -5.77 -0.15 5.76
N ALA A 186 -4.70 -0.89 6.05
CA ALA A 186 -4.27 -1.14 7.43
C ALA A 186 -4.00 0.17 8.18
N LEU A 187 -3.29 1.11 7.55
CA LEU A 187 -3.02 2.39 8.16
C LEU A 187 -4.29 3.25 8.32
N CYS A 188 -5.18 3.26 7.32
CA CYS A 188 -6.47 3.93 7.39
C CYS A 188 -7.34 3.36 8.52
N LYS A 189 -7.35 2.02 8.73
CA LYS A 189 -8.07 1.43 9.86
C LYS A 189 -7.67 2.02 11.21
N TYR A 190 -6.38 2.23 11.42
CA TYR A 190 -5.87 2.86 12.64
C TYR A 190 -6.22 4.35 12.71
N LEU A 191 -5.94 5.11 11.65
CA LEU A 191 -6.10 6.56 11.64
C LEU A 191 -7.56 6.99 11.75
N PHE A 192 -8.47 6.32 11.03
CA PHE A 192 -9.90 6.62 11.00
C PHE A 192 -10.70 5.80 12.01
N LYS A 193 -10.05 4.92 12.81
CA LYS A 193 -10.69 4.04 13.81
C LYS A 193 -11.79 3.16 13.21
N LEU A 194 -11.59 2.65 12.00
CA LEU A 194 -12.58 1.86 11.27
C LEU A 194 -12.81 0.51 11.95
N ASN A 195 -14.07 0.07 11.98
CA ASN A 195 -14.43 -1.29 12.37
C ASN A 195 -14.10 -2.31 11.25
N ASN A 196 -14.42 -3.59 11.46
CA ASN A 196 -14.07 -4.65 10.48
C ASN A 196 -14.94 -4.59 9.21
N ASP A 197 -16.18 -4.15 9.30
CA ASP A 197 -17.08 -4.02 8.16
C ASP A 197 -16.65 -2.84 7.29
N GLN A 198 -16.38 -1.71 7.92
CA GLN A 198 -15.88 -0.51 7.24
C GLN A 198 -14.57 -0.76 6.50
N ILE A 199 -13.61 -1.47 7.12
CA ILE A 199 -12.35 -1.76 6.44
C ILE A 199 -12.53 -2.74 5.28
N SER A 200 -13.55 -3.61 5.31
CA SER A 200 -13.86 -4.52 4.20
C SER A 200 -14.31 -3.78 2.95
N SER A 201 -15.07 -2.69 3.09
CA SER A 201 -15.58 -1.88 1.98
C SER A 201 -14.60 -0.80 1.52
N LEU A 202 -13.65 -0.38 2.34
CA LEU A 202 -12.71 0.68 1.99
C LEU A 202 -11.89 0.32 0.73
N GLU A 203 -11.94 1.17 -0.28
CA GLU A 203 -11.15 1.07 -1.50
C GLU A 203 -10.07 2.15 -1.55
N ILE A 204 -8.87 1.76 -1.96
CA ILE A 204 -7.76 2.69 -2.20
C ILE A 204 -7.46 2.68 -3.70
N PRO A 205 -7.78 3.73 -4.43
CA PRO A 205 -7.50 3.82 -5.87
C PRO A 205 -5.99 3.91 -6.13
N THR A 206 -5.53 3.33 -7.26
CA THR A 206 -4.12 3.42 -7.69
C THR A 206 -3.78 4.86 -8.07
N GLY A 207 -2.57 5.31 -7.75
CA GLY A 207 -2.05 6.62 -8.16
C GLY A 207 -2.91 7.83 -7.74
N ASN A 208 -3.81 7.69 -6.77
CA ASN A 208 -4.59 8.81 -6.26
C ASN A 208 -4.12 9.18 -4.84
N PRO A 209 -3.47 10.36 -4.65
CA PRO A 209 -2.99 10.75 -3.34
C PRO A 209 -4.14 11.02 -2.36
N LEU A 210 -4.13 10.35 -1.22
CA LEU A 210 -4.93 10.67 -0.05
C LEU A 210 -4.10 11.57 0.86
N ILE A 211 -4.50 12.82 1.00
CA ILE A 211 -3.87 13.77 1.92
C ILE A 211 -4.65 13.82 3.23
N ILE A 212 -3.93 13.71 4.34
CA ILE A 212 -4.47 13.71 5.70
C ILE A 212 -3.74 14.80 6.48
N GLU A 213 -4.48 15.79 6.93
CA GLU A 213 -3.97 16.83 7.82
C GLU A 213 -4.11 16.40 9.28
N LEU A 214 -3.01 16.41 10.02
CA LEU A 214 -2.94 15.94 11.40
C LEU A 214 -2.65 17.09 12.36
N THR A 215 -3.32 17.07 13.52
CA THR A 215 -2.96 17.92 14.66
C THR A 215 -1.68 17.44 15.32
N GLN A 216 -1.15 18.19 16.30
CA GLN A 216 0.01 17.75 17.09
C GLN A 216 -0.27 16.50 17.93
N GLU A 217 -1.52 16.23 18.28
CA GLU A 217 -1.96 15.00 18.94
C GLU A 217 -2.29 13.87 17.97
N PHE A 218 -1.91 13.99 16.69
CA PHE A 218 -2.16 13.03 15.62
C PHE A 218 -3.65 12.74 15.36
N LYS A 219 -4.53 13.70 15.71
CA LYS A 219 -5.94 13.63 15.31
C LYS A 219 -6.10 14.18 13.89
N ILE A 220 -7.01 13.59 13.14
CA ILE A 220 -7.34 14.05 11.79
C ILE A 220 -8.12 15.35 11.89
N ASN A 221 -7.57 16.42 11.30
CA ASN A 221 -8.25 17.70 11.13
C ASN A 221 -9.03 17.73 9.80
N ASN A 222 -8.40 17.24 8.72
CA ASN A 222 -9.02 17.15 7.41
C ASN A 222 -8.41 16.01 6.60
N CYS A 223 -9.17 15.43 5.65
CA CYS A 223 -8.65 14.47 4.70
C CYS A 223 -9.42 14.52 3.38
N LYS A 224 -8.71 14.32 2.28
CA LYS A 224 -9.31 14.29 0.93
C LYS A 224 -8.41 13.50 -0.03
N TYR A 225 -9.04 12.87 -1.02
CA TYR A 225 -8.33 12.48 -2.23
C TYR A 225 -8.07 13.70 -3.13
N LEU A 226 -6.89 13.78 -3.73
CA LEU A 226 -6.54 14.92 -4.61
C LEU A 226 -7.14 14.79 -6.01
N ASP A 227 -7.32 13.56 -6.52
CA ASP A 227 -8.08 13.28 -7.73
C ASP A 227 -9.54 13.00 -7.36
N LYS A 228 -10.38 14.02 -7.40
CA LYS A 228 -11.79 13.94 -7.00
C LYS A 228 -12.61 12.99 -7.88
N ASP A 229 -12.29 12.92 -9.18
CA ASP A 229 -13.03 12.09 -10.15
C ASP A 229 -12.81 10.58 -9.89
N ARG A 230 -11.69 10.23 -9.26
CA ARG A 230 -11.33 8.86 -8.89
C ARG A 230 -11.33 8.63 -7.39
N ALA A 231 -11.88 9.58 -6.64
CA ALA A 231 -12.03 9.44 -5.19
C ALA A 231 -12.97 8.27 -4.87
N LYS A 232 -12.71 7.63 -3.74
CA LYS A 232 -13.58 6.62 -3.13
C LYS A 232 -13.94 7.10 -1.72
N ASP A 233 -15.09 6.68 -1.25
CA ASP A 233 -15.51 7.02 0.10
C ASP A 233 -14.50 6.50 1.13
N LEU A 234 -14.21 7.32 2.09
CA LEU A 234 -13.30 7.00 3.20
C LEU A 234 -14.01 6.35 4.39
N VAL A 235 -15.30 6.03 4.19
CA VAL A 235 -16.26 5.39 5.11
C VAL A 235 -16.79 6.30 6.20
#